data_b8ec1bd426ddc0f7310dc6d11b04c6d4
#
_entry.id   b8ec1bd426ddc0f7310dc6d11b04c6d4
#
_cell.length_a   1.000
_cell.length_b   1.000
_cell.length_c   1.000
_cell.angle_alpha   90.00
_cell.angle_beta   90.00
_cell.angle_gamma   90.00
#
_symmetry.space_group_name_H-M   'P 1'
#
loop_
_entity.id
_entity.type
_entity.pdbx_description
1 polymer ?
#
loop_
_entity_poly.entity_id
_entity_poly.type
_entity_poly.pdbx_seq_one_letter_code
_entity_poly.pdbx_strand_id
1 'polypeptide(L)'
;MNPLRQTGFLFTNFKAKFQTPFEKLFEIFKELITYTSGDFDEAIDWLKELDKEYLLTDENYTMDDFIDDLLNKGYIKKEIDPEGKGEGVGLTAKTEMLLRQHALKQIFGKMKKAGNGNHTTKHPGLGLQDSGDFKAYEFGDSIEKIAITESIKNAQIKGGLDEFRLTQEDLVVNDQFHQSQMSTVLMIDISHSMILYGEDRITPAKKVAMALSEFITTRYPKDKLDIIVFGNDARPISIDELPYLKVGPYHTNTVAGLELAMDILRRNRKSNKQIFMITDGKPSCLKLKDGSYYKNSNGLDPHIVDKCYNMAQLARRLNIPITTFMIAQDPYLKKFVQEFTMANRGKAFYTGLKGLGEMIFEDYETNRKKRI
;
A
#
# COMPACT_ATOMS: atom_id res chain seq x y z
N MET A 1 -6.19 25.48 51.49
CA MET A 1 -4.85 25.26 50.97
C MET A 1 -4.94 24.26 49.84
N ASN A 2 -4.87 24.72 48.59
CA ASN A 2 -4.90 23.89 47.40
C ASN A 2 -3.48 23.39 47.11
N PRO A 3 -3.25 22.09 46.90
CA PRO A 3 -1.95 21.63 46.41
C PRO A 3 -1.85 21.91 44.92
N LEU A 4 -0.87 22.71 44.55
CA LEU A 4 -0.42 22.97 43.21
C LEU A 4 -0.13 21.65 42.50
N ARG A 5 -0.84 21.37 41.39
CA ARG A 5 -0.48 20.35 40.43
C ARG A 5 0.85 20.77 39.80
N GLN A 6 1.92 20.11 40.16
CA GLN A 6 3.18 20.17 39.44
C GLN A 6 2.96 19.42 38.14
N THR A 7 2.87 20.16 37.05
CA THR A 7 3.07 19.60 35.70
C THR A 7 4.55 19.27 35.55
N GLY A 8 4.93 18.05 35.91
CA GLY A 8 6.26 17.56 35.73
C GLY A 8 6.54 17.29 34.26
N PHE A 9 7.48 18.02 33.67
CA PHE A 9 8.11 17.63 32.43
C PHE A 9 8.94 16.37 32.70
N LEU A 10 8.57 15.24 32.13
CA LEU A 10 9.39 14.03 32.13
C LEU A 10 10.51 14.25 31.11
N PHE A 11 11.67 14.65 31.59
CA PHE A 11 12.90 14.59 30.79
C PHE A 11 13.27 13.11 30.64
N THR A 12 12.77 12.46 29.59
CA THR A 12 13.38 11.22 29.15
C THR A 12 14.76 11.55 28.60
N ASN A 13 15.81 10.99 29.17
CA ASN A 13 17.13 11.00 28.58
C ASN A 13 17.02 10.39 27.17
N PHE A 14 16.85 11.23 26.18
CA PHE A 14 17.00 10.87 24.79
C PHE A 14 18.50 10.58 24.58
N LYS A 15 18.90 9.32 24.78
CA LYS A 15 20.20 8.86 24.29
C LYS A 15 20.10 8.97 22.78
N ALA A 16 20.62 10.05 22.22
CA ALA A 16 20.90 10.13 20.80
C ALA A 16 21.68 8.86 20.47
N LYS A 17 21.10 7.96 19.67
CA LYS A 17 21.88 6.90 19.06
C LYS A 17 22.97 7.62 18.30
N PHE A 18 24.23 7.41 18.67
CA PHE A 18 25.36 7.95 17.92
C PHE A 18 25.23 7.39 16.51
N GLN A 19 24.71 8.20 15.60
CA GLN A 19 24.67 7.88 14.19
C GLN A 19 26.07 8.16 13.64
N THR A 20 26.60 7.20 12.91
CA THR A 20 27.84 7.43 12.15
C THR A 20 27.58 8.55 11.11
N PRO A 21 28.64 9.27 10.66
CA PRO A 21 28.49 10.25 9.59
C PRO A 21 27.76 9.66 8.36
N PHE A 22 28.11 8.43 8.00
CA PHE A 22 27.40 7.68 6.95
C PHE A 22 25.90 7.56 7.21
N GLU A 23 25.47 7.14 8.40
CA GLU A 23 24.05 6.96 8.71
C GLU A 23 23.25 8.25 8.60
N LYS A 24 23.84 9.39 9.02
CA LYS A 24 23.19 10.71 8.89
C LYS A 24 22.98 11.11 7.44
N LEU A 25 24.03 11.03 6.62
CA LEU A 25 23.95 11.34 5.20
C LEU A 25 23.01 10.37 4.47
N PHE A 26 23.04 9.10 4.83
CA PHE A 26 22.19 8.08 4.22
C PHE A 26 20.70 8.28 4.51
N GLU A 27 20.33 8.77 5.70
CA GLU A 27 18.93 9.14 5.98
C GLU A 27 18.46 10.28 5.07
N ILE A 28 19.29 11.32 4.85
CA ILE A 28 18.98 12.43 3.95
C ILE A 28 18.96 11.94 2.49
N PHE A 29 19.94 11.14 2.10
CA PHE A 29 20.04 10.58 0.76
C PHE A 29 18.78 9.78 0.36
N LYS A 30 18.23 8.96 1.27
CA LYS A 30 16.97 8.22 1.01
C LYS A 30 15.79 9.15 0.69
N GLU A 31 15.71 10.29 1.34
CA GLU A 31 14.70 11.30 1.04
C GLU A 31 14.93 11.89 -0.34
N LEU A 32 16.15 12.38 -0.60
CA LEU A 32 16.51 13.05 -1.85
C LEU A 32 16.31 12.13 -3.05
N ILE A 33 16.75 10.87 -2.97
CA ILE A 33 16.61 9.90 -4.07
C ILE A 33 15.14 9.59 -4.37
N THR A 34 14.26 9.70 -3.38
CA THR A 34 12.81 9.56 -3.58
C THR A 34 12.23 10.78 -4.30
N TYR A 35 12.71 11.99 -3.99
CA TYR A 35 12.31 13.23 -4.65
C TYR A 35 12.79 13.29 -6.09
N THR A 36 14.06 12.95 -6.34
CA THR A 36 14.65 12.94 -7.69
C THR A 36 14.20 11.75 -8.55
N SER A 37 13.27 10.93 -8.05
CA SER A 37 12.75 9.74 -8.76
C SER A 37 13.85 8.75 -9.17
N GLY A 38 14.80 8.51 -8.26
CA GLY A 38 15.87 7.54 -8.46
C GLY A 38 17.07 8.08 -9.22
N ASP A 39 17.08 9.37 -9.57
CA ASP A 39 18.23 10.02 -10.20
C ASP A 39 19.33 10.24 -9.17
N PHE A 40 20.39 9.46 -9.29
CA PHE A 40 21.51 9.47 -8.33
C PHE A 40 22.29 10.78 -8.39
N ASP A 41 22.60 11.25 -9.59
CA ASP A 41 23.44 12.42 -9.79
C ASP A 41 22.72 13.68 -9.25
N GLU A 42 21.45 13.83 -9.59
CA GLU A 42 20.62 14.93 -9.06
C GLU A 42 20.50 14.86 -7.53
N ALA A 43 20.33 13.66 -6.95
CA ALA A 43 20.24 13.49 -5.50
C ALA A 43 21.54 13.84 -4.79
N ILE A 44 22.70 13.50 -5.37
CA ILE A 44 24.02 13.84 -4.83
C ILE A 44 24.29 15.34 -4.96
N ASP A 45 23.90 15.95 -6.07
CA ASP A 45 24.08 17.41 -6.23
C ASP A 45 23.26 18.18 -5.19
N TRP A 46 22.01 17.78 -4.94
CA TRP A 46 21.23 18.38 -3.86
C TRP A 46 21.84 18.12 -2.48
N LEU A 47 22.39 16.93 -2.26
CA LEU A 47 23.06 16.61 -0.99
C LEU A 47 24.31 17.47 -0.78
N LYS A 48 25.10 17.73 -1.84
CA LYS A 48 26.25 18.63 -1.80
C LYS A 48 25.85 20.10 -1.50
N GLU A 49 24.69 20.53 -2.03
CA GLU A 49 24.17 21.86 -1.71
C GLU A 49 23.75 21.97 -0.25
N LEU A 50 23.06 20.95 0.28
CA LEU A 50 22.72 20.88 1.70
C LEU A 50 23.97 20.82 2.59
N ASP A 51 24.99 20.12 2.15
CA ASP A 51 26.26 20.05 2.90
C ASP A 51 26.93 21.40 3.03
N LYS A 52 26.92 22.23 1.98
CA LYS A 52 27.44 23.61 2.04
C LYS A 52 26.70 24.49 3.05
N GLU A 53 25.40 24.28 3.21
CA GLU A 53 24.58 25.10 4.11
C GLU A 53 24.60 24.58 5.55
N TYR A 54 24.56 23.25 5.74
CA TYR A 54 24.39 22.64 7.06
C TYR A 54 25.63 21.95 7.61
N LEU A 55 26.75 21.94 6.88
CA LEU A 55 28.02 21.30 7.26
C LEU A 55 27.80 19.85 7.71
N LEU A 56 27.24 19.04 6.82
CA LEU A 56 26.89 17.65 7.10
C LEU A 56 28.10 16.72 7.08
N THR A 57 29.14 17.10 6.32
CA THR A 57 30.47 16.45 6.24
C THR A 57 31.52 17.22 7.01
N ASP A 58 32.64 16.58 7.29
CA ASP A 58 33.81 17.17 7.95
C ASP A 58 35.13 16.70 7.29
N GLU A 59 36.27 17.14 7.81
CA GLU A 59 37.59 16.76 7.30
C GLU A 59 37.88 15.24 7.42
N ASN A 60 37.21 14.54 8.30
CA ASN A 60 37.40 13.11 8.54
C ASN A 60 36.45 12.24 7.70
N TYR A 61 35.37 12.81 7.20
CA TYR A 61 34.34 12.10 6.39
C TYR A 61 33.75 13.04 5.35
N THR A 62 34.21 12.89 4.13
CA THR A 62 33.87 13.76 3.00
C THR A 62 32.67 13.20 2.20
N MET A 63 32.14 13.98 1.25
CA MET A 63 31.11 13.51 0.32
C MET A 63 31.60 12.37 -0.58
N ASP A 64 32.89 12.39 -0.94
CA ASP A 64 33.47 11.32 -1.75
C ASP A 64 33.55 9.99 -0.94
N ASP A 65 33.93 10.08 0.35
CA ASP A 65 33.91 8.94 1.25
C ASP A 65 32.50 8.36 1.39
N PHE A 66 31.48 9.22 1.41
CA PHE A 66 30.07 8.78 1.44
C PHE A 66 29.68 8.02 0.17
N ILE A 67 30.07 8.52 -1.01
CA ILE A 67 29.79 7.85 -2.29
C ILE A 67 30.52 6.51 -2.38
N ASP A 68 31.79 6.46 -1.98
CA ASP A 68 32.56 5.22 -1.92
C ASP A 68 31.93 4.21 -0.94
N ASP A 69 31.47 4.68 0.21
CA ASP A 69 30.74 3.85 1.17
C ASP A 69 29.42 3.30 0.60
N LEU A 70 28.69 4.10 -0.19
CA LEU A 70 27.47 3.62 -0.88
C LEU A 70 27.79 2.48 -1.85
N LEU A 71 28.87 2.58 -2.61
CA LEU A 71 29.35 1.54 -3.52
C LEU A 71 29.82 0.30 -2.75
N ASN A 72 30.71 0.48 -1.78
CA ASN A 72 31.30 -0.62 -1.01
C ASN A 72 30.27 -1.41 -0.19
N LYS A 73 29.27 -0.72 0.35
CA LYS A 73 28.17 -1.34 1.09
C LYS A 73 27.07 -1.91 0.18
N GLY A 74 27.20 -1.74 -1.15
CA GLY A 74 26.29 -2.28 -2.15
C GLY A 74 24.91 -1.61 -2.13
N TYR A 75 24.85 -0.31 -1.91
CA TYR A 75 23.63 0.48 -2.03
C TYR A 75 23.42 1.01 -3.45
N ILE A 76 24.51 1.28 -4.14
CA ILE A 76 24.52 1.72 -5.53
C ILE A 76 25.41 0.79 -6.35
N LYS A 77 25.22 0.77 -7.64
CA LYS A 77 26.02 0.01 -8.61
C LYS A 77 26.34 0.88 -9.82
N LYS A 78 27.49 0.65 -10.43
CA LYS A 78 27.79 1.26 -11.71
C LYS A 78 26.98 0.56 -12.79
N GLU A 79 26.33 1.31 -13.63
CA GLU A 79 25.58 0.83 -14.79
C GLU A 79 26.21 1.40 -16.04
N ILE A 80 26.31 0.58 -17.08
CA ILE A 80 26.73 1.06 -18.40
C ILE A 80 25.45 1.55 -19.08
N ASP A 81 25.42 2.81 -19.49
CA ASP A 81 24.31 3.37 -20.25
C ASP A 81 24.08 2.49 -21.50
N PRO A 82 22.86 1.94 -21.70
CA PRO A 82 22.54 1.13 -22.88
C PRO A 82 22.78 1.86 -24.21
N GLU A 83 22.81 3.18 -24.21
CA GLU A 83 23.13 4.01 -25.38
C GLU A 83 24.62 4.32 -25.53
N GLY A 84 25.50 3.80 -24.66
CA GLY A 84 26.96 3.95 -24.79
C GLY A 84 27.49 5.35 -24.48
N LYS A 85 26.72 6.21 -23.82
CA LYS A 85 27.07 7.61 -23.56
C LYS A 85 27.81 7.86 -22.24
N GLY A 86 28.05 6.83 -21.43
CA GLY A 86 28.78 6.99 -20.16
C GLY A 86 28.53 5.89 -19.14
N GLU A 87 29.26 5.94 -18.03
CA GLU A 87 28.97 5.15 -16.83
C GLU A 87 27.90 5.90 -16.01
N GLY A 88 26.75 5.27 -15.81
CA GLY A 88 25.70 5.74 -14.90
C GLY A 88 25.80 5.04 -13.55
N VAL A 89 25.11 5.57 -12.56
CA VAL A 89 24.96 4.95 -11.24
C VAL A 89 23.50 4.62 -11.00
N GLY A 90 23.22 3.33 -10.76
CA GLY A 90 21.88 2.85 -10.45
C GLY A 90 21.76 2.40 -8.99
N LEU A 91 20.53 2.39 -8.49
CA LEU A 91 20.23 1.84 -7.16
C LEU A 91 20.25 0.31 -7.21
N THR A 92 20.59 -0.31 -6.09
CA THR A 92 20.47 -1.77 -5.95
C THR A 92 19.12 -2.16 -5.34
N ALA A 93 18.70 -3.40 -5.54
CA ALA A 93 17.50 -3.97 -4.89
C ALA A 93 17.53 -3.80 -3.35
N LYS A 94 18.72 -3.81 -2.76
CA LYS A 94 18.91 -3.51 -1.33
C LYS A 94 18.46 -2.10 -0.98
N THR A 95 18.82 -1.12 -1.79
CA THR A 95 18.41 0.28 -1.58
C THR A 95 16.92 0.45 -1.82
N GLU A 96 16.37 -0.12 -2.86
CA GLU A 96 14.93 -0.08 -3.13
C GLU A 96 14.12 -0.66 -1.96
N MET A 97 14.55 -1.78 -1.40
CA MET A 97 13.93 -2.34 -0.19
C MET A 97 14.03 -1.38 1.01
N LEU A 98 15.19 -0.76 1.21
CA LEU A 98 15.38 0.22 2.30
C LEU A 98 14.54 1.48 2.11
N LEU A 99 14.32 1.93 0.88
CA LEU A 99 13.41 3.05 0.57
C LEU A 99 11.96 2.69 0.95
N ARG A 100 11.50 1.48 0.64
CA ARG A 100 10.17 1.00 1.05
C ARG A 100 10.03 0.92 2.57
N GLN A 101 11.04 0.38 3.26
CA GLN A 101 11.06 0.31 4.72
C GLN A 101 11.11 1.70 5.36
N HIS A 102 11.88 2.62 4.77
CA HIS A 102 11.96 4.00 5.22
C HIS A 102 10.61 4.71 5.08
N ALA A 103 9.96 4.57 3.92
CA ALA A 103 8.61 5.09 3.68
C ALA A 103 7.59 4.52 4.67
N LEU A 104 7.64 3.20 4.94
CA LEU A 104 6.79 2.55 5.94
C LEU A 104 7.01 3.13 7.33
N LYS A 105 8.28 3.32 7.73
CA LYS A 105 8.65 3.88 9.04
C LYS A 105 8.20 5.34 9.19
N GLN A 106 8.29 6.13 8.13
CA GLN A 106 7.84 7.53 8.13
C GLN A 106 6.34 7.66 8.29
N ILE A 107 5.57 6.86 7.55
CA ILE A 107 4.10 6.93 7.56
C ILE A 107 3.53 6.39 8.86
N PHE A 108 4.08 5.30 9.39
CA PHE A 108 3.55 4.62 10.58
C PHE A 108 4.27 4.99 11.88
N GLY A 109 5.34 5.74 11.82
CA GLY A 109 6.19 6.02 12.97
C GLY A 109 6.74 4.72 13.58
N LYS A 110 6.83 4.69 14.90
CA LYS A 110 7.08 3.45 15.64
C LYS A 110 5.75 2.69 15.73
N MET A 111 5.34 1.99 14.68
CA MET A 111 4.25 1.03 14.85
C MET A 111 4.62 0.16 16.05
N LYS A 112 3.88 0.31 17.14
CA LYS A 112 3.92 -0.67 18.23
C LYS A 112 3.76 -2.01 17.52
N LYS A 113 4.69 -2.94 17.73
CA LYS A 113 4.55 -4.32 17.28
C LYS A 113 3.22 -4.80 17.83
N ALA A 114 2.16 -4.60 17.08
CA ALA A 114 0.91 -5.27 17.34
C ALA A 114 1.29 -6.75 17.19
N GLY A 115 1.12 -7.49 18.28
CA GLY A 115 1.40 -8.93 18.29
C GLY A 115 0.75 -9.57 17.08
N ASN A 116 1.26 -10.67 16.60
CA ASN A 116 0.76 -11.44 15.47
C ASN A 116 -0.78 -11.49 15.51
N GLY A 117 -1.40 -10.51 14.84
CA GLY A 117 -2.84 -10.44 14.74
C GLY A 117 -3.27 -11.48 13.71
N ASN A 118 -3.50 -12.72 14.17
CA ASN A 118 -4.39 -13.61 13.46
C ASN A 118 -5.76 -12.92 13.46
N HIS A 119 -6.16 -12.36 12.33
CA HIS A 119 -7.50 -11.83 12.18
C HIS A 119 -8.47 -13.00 12.12
N THR A 120 -9.04 -13.33 13.27
CA THR A 120 -10.11 -14.30 13.38
C THR A 120 -11.40 -13.70 12.82
N THR A 121 -11.97 -14.30 11.81
CA THR A 121 -13.36 -14.03 11.43
C THR A 121 -14.30 -14.77 12.40
N LYS A 122 -15.38 -14.12 12.83
CA LYS A 122 -16.37 -14.72 13.75
C LYS A 122 -17.17 -15.89 13.16
N HIS A 123 -16.88 -16.31 11.95
CA HIS A 123 -17.58 -17.41 11.29
C HIS A 123 -16.61 -18.50 10.85
N PRO A 124 -16.89 -19.76 11.20
CA PRO A 124 -16.10 -20.90 10.76
C PRO A 124 -16.14 -21.03 9.23
N GLY A 125 -15.03 -21.45 8.66
CA GLY A 125 -14.90 -21.61 7.22
C GLY A 125 -13.85 -22.64 6.82
N LEU A 126 -13.85 -23.02 5.54
CA LEU A 126 -12.89 -23.96 4.95
C LEU A 126 -11.50 -23.33 4.80
N GLY A 127 -10.78 -23.13 5.91
CA GLY A 127 -9.40 -22.60 5.92
C GLY A 127 -8.35 -23.71 6.01
N LEU A 128 -7.12 -23.37 5.62
CA LEU A 128 -5.99 -24.32 5.63
C LEU A 128 -5.20 -24.33 6.98
N GLN A 129 -5.68 -23.63 8.00
CA GLN A 129 -4.99 -23.54 9.28
C GLN A 129 -5.97 -23.78 10.42
N ASP A 130 -5.66 -24.77 11.27
CA ASP A 130 -6.48 -25.06 12.44
C ASP A 130 -6.46 -23.88 13.41
N SER A 131 -7.64 -23.48 13.86
CA SER A 131 -7.78 -22.39 14.84
C SER A 131 -7.33 -22.79 16.24
N GLY A 132 -7.24 -24.08 16.48
CA GLY A 132 -7.14 -24.65 17.82
C GLY A 132 -8.49 -24.70 18.56
N ASP A 133 -9.55 -24.14 17.96
CA ASP A 133 -10.91 -24.22 18.46
C ASP A 133 -11.69 -25.36 17.78
N PHE A 134 -12.71 -25.86 18.46
CA PHE A 134 -13.54 -26.95 17.99
C PHE A 134 -15.00 -26.45 17.83
N LYS A 135 -15.65 -26.86 16.74
CA LYS A 135 -17.10 -26.68 16.58
C LYS A 135 -17.81 -28.04 16.55
N ALA A 136 -19.09 -28.08 16.91
CA ALA A 136 -19.89 -29.28 16.74
C ALA A 136 -19.96 -29.70 15.25
N TYR A 137 -19.92 -31.00 14.99
CA TYR A 137 -20.06 -31.54 13.64
C TYR A 137 -21.44 -31.24 13.07
N GLU A 138 -21.48 -30.67 11.87
CA GLU A 138 -22.68 -30.44 11.10
C GLU A 138 -22.66 -31.30 9.83
N PHE A 139 -23.87 -31.69 9.35
CA PHE A 139 -23.96 -32.45 8.11
C PHE A 139 -23.40 -31.65 6.93
N GLY A 140 -22.37 -32.20 6.28
CA GLY A 140 -21.63 -31.57 5.21
C GLY A 140 -20.20 -31.18 5.58
N ASP A 141 -19.82 -31.27 6.85
CA ASP A 141 -18.42 -31.14 7.25
C ASP A 141 -17.59 -32.34 6.78
N SER A 142 -16.35 -32.10 6.37
CA SER A 142 -15.46 -33.19 5.94
C SER A 142 -15.06 -34.08 7.11
N ILE A 143 -15.18 -35.38 6.93
CA ILE A 143 -14.82 -36.41 7.92
C ILE A 143 -13.33 -36.30 8.31
N GLU A 144 -12.47 -35.88 7.40
CA GLU A 144 -11.03 -35.69 7.64
C GLU A 144 -10.72 -34.60 8.68
N LYS A 145 -11.68 -33.72 8.95
CA LYS A 145 -11.55 -32.62 9.92
C LYS A 145 -12.04 -32.95 11.31
N ILE A 146 -12.57 -34.16 11.52
CA ILE A 146 -13.06 -34.57 12.83
C ILE A 146 -11.89 -34.63 13.79
N ALA A 147 -11.99 -33.89 14.88
CA ALA A 147 -11.06 -33.92 15.99
C ALA A 147 -11.35 -35.14 16.87
N ILE A 148 -10.83 -36.30 16.48
CA ILE A 148 -11.16 -37.61 17.08
C ILE A 148 -10.90 -37.61 18.59
N THR A 149 -9.78 -37.04 19.03
CA THR A 149 -9.43 -36.99 20.46
C THR A 149 -10.45 -36.20 21.29
N GLU A 150 -10.86 -35.03 20.82
CA GLU A 150 -11.84 -34.20 21.54
C GLU A 150 -13.25 -34.81 21.43
N SER A 151 -13.60 -35.45 20.32
CA SER A 151 -14.87 -36.16 20.16
C SER A 151 -14.96 -37.34 21.12
N ILE A 152 -13.92 -38.13 21.27
CA ILE A 152 -13.85 -39.24 22.25
C ILE A 152 -13.96 -38.70 23.69
N LYS A 153 -13.30 -37.61 23.98
CA LYS A 153 -13.37 -36.96 25.31
C LYS A 153 -14.81 -36.47 25.62
N ASN A 154 -15.51 -35.92 24.66
CA ASN A 154 -16.91 -35.54 24.82
C ASN A 154 -17.79 -36.73 25.12
N ALA A 155 -17.62 -37.84 24.37
CA ALA A 155 -18.36 -39.10 24.61
C ALA A 155 -18.07 -39.67 25.99
N GLN A 156 -16.80 -39.62 26.45
CA GLN A 156 -16.40 -40.07 27.80
C GLN A 156 -17.01 -39.21 28.90
N ILE A 157 -17.04 -37.88 28.71
CA ILE A 157 -17.68 -36.97 29.68
C ILE A 157 -19.17 -37.27 29.82
N LYS A 158 -19.85 -37.68 28.73
CA LYS A 158 -21.29 -37.92 28.68
C LYS A 158 -21.66 -39.32 29.19
N GLY A 159 -20.91 -40.35 28.78
CA GLY A 159 -21.25 -41.78 29.06
C GLY A 159 -20.40 -42.47 30.13
N GLY A 160 -19.34 -41.82 30.65
CA GLY A 160 -18.38 -42.45 31.56
C GLY A 160 -17.49 -43.49 30.84
N LEU A 161 -16.69 -44.19 31.63
CA LEU A 161 -15.76 -45.19 31.08
C LEU A 161 -16.46 -46.57 30.84
N ASP A 162 -17.56 -46.86 31.55
CA ASP A 162 -18.22 -48.15 31.52
C ASP A 162 -19.26 -48.30 30.41
N GLU A 163 -19.81 -47.17 29.90
CA GLU A 163 -20.77 -47.17 28.80
C GLU A 163 -20.36 -46.22 27.66
N PHE A 164 -19.16 -46.42 27.14
CA PHE A 164 -18.64 -45.63 26.06
C PHE A 164 -19.46 -45.81 24.76
N ARG A 165 -20.12 -44.75 24.29
CA ARG A 165 -20.76 -44.68 23.00
C ARG A 165 -20.46 -43.33 22.34
N LEU A 166 -19.88 -43.37 21.15
CA LEU A 166 -19.68 -42.18 20.34
C LEU A 166 -20.90 -41.89 19.50
N THR A 167 -21.54 -40.76 19.72
CA THR A 167 -22.71 -40.30 18.97
C THR A 167 -22.38 -39.11 18.09
N GLN A 168 -23.20 -38.78 17.13
CA GLN A 168 -23.00 -37.64 16.25
C GLN A 168 -22.88 -36.32 17.03
N GLU A 169 -23.58 -36.19 18.15
CA GLU A 169 -23.52 -35.00 19.02
C GLU A 169 -22.18 -34.83 19.73
N ASP A 170 -21.40 -35.89 19.87
CA ASP A 170 -20.09 -35.87 20.51
C ASP A 170 -18.98 -35.50 19.52
N LEU A 171 -19.30 -35.56 18.22
CA LEU A 171 -18.36 -35.26 17.17
C LEU A 171 -18.09 -33.74 17.12
N VAL A 172 -16.83 -33.41 17.16
CA VAL A 172 -16.35 -32.05 16.95
C VAL A 172 -15.35 -32.03 15.80
N VAL A 173 -15.36 -30.97 15.05
CA VAL A 173 -14.41 -30.73 13.96
C VAL A 173 -13.50 -29.57 14.31
N ASN A 174 -12.25 -29.67 13.86
CA ASN A 174 -11.31 -28.56 13.98
C ASN A 174 -11.91 -27.35 13.23
N ASP A 175 -12.11 -26.27 13.96
CA ASP A 175 -12.53 -25.01 13.37
C ASP A 175 -11.35 -24.38 12.62
N GLN A 176 -11.55 -24.07 11.37
CA GLN A 176 -10.51 -23.52 10.53
C GLN A 176 -10.81 -22.04 10.26
N PHE A 177 -9.87 -21.17 10.59
CA PHE A 177 -10.01 -19.79 10.21
C PHE A 177 -10.02 -19.62 8.70
N HIS A 178 -11.05 -19.00 8.18
CA HIS A 178 -10.99 -18.45 6.84
C HIS A 178 -9.98 -17.31 6.85
N GLN A 179 -8.75 -17.59 6.44
CA GLN A 179 -7.87 -16.54 6.01
C GLN A 179 -8.37 -16.07 4.63
N SER A 180 -9.27 -15.09 4.63
CA SER A 180 -9.64 -14.44 3.39
C SER A 180 -8.42 -13.77 2.79
N GLN A 181 -8.02 -14.19 1.60
CA GLN A 181 -7.00 -13.51 0.83
C GLN A 181 -7.59 -12.22 0.24
N MET A 182 -6.83 -11.15 0.27
CA MET A 182 -7.20 -9.89 -0.36
C MET A 182 -6.38 -9.69 -1.63
N SER A 183 -7.04 -9.34 -2.72
CA SER A 183 -6.38 -8.84 -3.94
C SER A 183 -6.67 -7.35 -4.07
N THR A 184 -5.63 -6.56 -3.97
CA THR A 184 -5.69 -5.10 -4.06
C THR A 184 -5.00 -4.65 -5.33
N VAL A 185 -5.63 -3.76 -6.10
CA VAL A 185 -4.95 -2.98 -7.14
C VAL A 185 -4.81 -1.56 -6.63
N LEU A 186 -3.57 -1.09 -6.57
CA LEU A 186 -3.24 0.30 -6.28
C LEU A 186 -3.06 1.04 -7.61
N MET A 187 -3.94 2.00 -7.88
CA MET A 187 -3.89 2.89 -9.05
C MET A 187 -3.24 4.21 -8.65
N ILE A 188 -2.18 4.61 -9.35
CA ILE A 188 -1.47 5.88 -9.11
C ILE A 188 -1.60 6.74 -10.34
N ASP A 189 -2.14 7.93 -10.17
CA ASP A 189 -2.21 8.96 -11.20
C ASP A 189 -0.80 9.54 -11.44
N ILE A 190 -0.35 9.51 -12.70
CA ILE A 190 0.91 10.10 -13.14
C ILE A 190 0.70 11.24 -14.15
N SER A 191 -0.50 11.78 -14.19
CA SER A 191 -0.86 12.90 -15.06
C SER A 191 -0.16 14.19 -14.62
N HIS A 192 -0.09 15.15 -15.54
CA HIS A 192 0.61 16.42 -15.32
C HIS A 192 0.09 17.23 -14.12
N SER A 193 -1.19 17.08 -13.77
CA SER A 193 -1.80 17.76 -12.62
C SER A 193 -1.19 17.35 -11.27
N MET A 194 -0.53 16.19 -11.20
CA MET A 194 0.14 15.72 -9.98
C MET A 194 1.39 16.55 -9.59
N ILE A 195 1.85 17.46 -10.44
CA ILE A 195 2.96 18.39 -10.16
C ILE A 195 2.60 19.86 -10.44
N LEU A 196 1.33 20.16 -10.77
CA LEU A 196 0.92 21.53 -11.06
C LEU A 196 0.79 22.41 -9.82
N TYR A 197 0.87 23.71 -10.03
CA TYR A 197 0.67 24.75 -9.01
C TYR A 197 1.72 24.76 -7.89
N GLY A 198 2.94 24.27 -8.15
CA GLY A 198 4.02 24.26 -7.15
C GLY A 198 3.85 23.22 -6.04
N GLU A 199 2.87 22.33 -6.17
CA GLU A 199 2.67 21.21 -5.24
C GLU A 199 3.18 19.92 -5.86
N ASP A 200 4.11 19.27 -5.18
CA ASP A 200 4.53 17.90 -5.50
C ASP A 200 3.59 16.90 -4.83
N ARG A 201 2.65 16.36 -5.60
CA ARG A 201 1.69 15.34 -5.15
C ARG A 201 2.15 13.93 -5.45
N ILE A 202 3.07 13.77 -6.39
CA ILE A 202 3.54 12.44 -6.79
C ILE A 202 4.48 11.82 -5.75
N THR A 203 5.35 12.59 -5.11
CA THR A 203 6.26 12.05 -4.09
C THR A 203 5.53 11.49 -2.88
N PRO A 204 4.52 12.14 -2.28
CA PRO A 204 3.70 11.53 -1.25
C PRO A 204 2.96 10.27 -1.73
N ALA A 205 2.43 10.27 -2.96
CA ALA A 205 1.78 9.09 -3.53
C ALA A 205 2.75 7.91 -3.67
N LYS A 206 3.98 8.15 -4.16
CA LYS A 206 5.06 7.15 -4.21
C LYS A 206 5.40 6.60 -2.83
N LYS A 207 5.60 7.48 -1.84
CA LYS A 207 5.91 7.07 -0.46
C LYS A 207 4.84 6.18 0.12
N VAL A 208 3.57 6.52 -0.09
CA VAL A 208 2.45 5.70 0.38
C VAL A 208 2.39 4.36 -0.35
N ALA A 209 2.61 4.35 -1.66
CA ALA A 209 2.64 3.12 -2.44
C ALA A 209 3.79 2.17 -2.00
N MET A 210 4.98 2.72 -1.79
CA MET A 210 6.13 1.97 -1.25
C MET A 210 5.84 1.41 0.15
N ALA A 211 5.28 2.23 1.03
CA ALA A 211 4.93 1.82 2.39
C ALA A 211 3.86 0.73 2.40
N LEU A 212 2.80 0.86 1.59
CA LEU A 212 1.75 -0.13 1.47
C LEU A 212 2.29 -1.46 0.92
N SER A 213 3.18 -1.38 -0.08
CA SER A 213 3.82 -2.57 -0.65
C SER A 213 4.62 -3.32 0.40
N GLU A 214 5.49 -2.62 1.15
CA GLU A 214 6.28 -3.23 2.22
C GLU A 214 5.41 -3.79 3.35
N PHE A 215 4.33 -3.09 3.70
CA PHE A 215 3.39 -3.55 4.71
C PHE A 215 2.67 -4.84 4.30
N ILE A 216 2.14 -4.90 3.08
CA ILE A 216 1.40 -6.08 2.60
C ILE A 216 2.34 -7.27 2.47
N THR A 217 3.51 -7.09 1.86
CA THR A 217 4.47 -8.18 1.64
C THR A 217 5.03 -8.74 2.93
N THR A 218 5.23 -7.90 3.97
CA THR A 218 5.77 -8.35 5.26
C THR A 218 4.69 -8.92 6.18
N ARG A 219 3.53 -8.26 6.26
CA ARG A 219 2.50 -8.61 7.25
C ARG A 219 1.44 -9.56 6.73
N TYR A 220 1.15 -9.50 5.43
CA TYR A 220 0.11 -10.28 4.78
C TYR A 220 0.62 -10.98 3.51
N PRO A 221 1.59 -11.89 3.62
CA PRO A 221 2.26 -12.49 2.46
C PRO A 221 1.34 -13.32 1.56
N LYS A 222 0.13 -13.65 2.02
CA LYS A 222 -0.91 -14.34 1.21
C LYS A 222 -1.81 -13.37 0.44
N ASP A 223 -1.79 -12.08 0.79
CA ASP A 223 -2.54 -11.05 0.07
C ASP A 223 -1.76 -10.63 -1.18
N LYS A 224 -2.48 -10.26 -2.23
CA LYS A 224 -1.89 -9.84 -3.49
C LYS A 224 -2.04 -8.33 -3.67
N LEU A 225 -0.95 -7.67 -4.00
CA LEU A 225 -0.91 -6.27 -4.40
C LEU A 225 -0.39 -6.18 -5.82
N ASP A 226 -1.21 -5.66 -6.71
CA ASP A 226 -0.81 -5.26 -8.05
C ASP A 226 -0.81 -3.72 -8.10
N ILE A 227 0.17 -3.12 -8.76
CA ILE A 227 0.27 -1.67 -8.88
C ILE A 227 0.14 -1.30 -10.35
N ILE A 228 -0.66 -0.28 -10.62
CA ILE A 228 -0.80 0.29 -11.95
C ILE A 228 -0.62 1.80 -11.89
N VAL A 229 -0.06 2.35 -12.95
CA VAL A 229 -0.02 3.78 -13.17
C VAL A 229 -0.93 4.15 -14.33
N PHE A 230 -1.56 5.31 -14.27
CA PHE A 230 -2.42 5.78 -15.34
C PHE A 230 -2.19 7.27 -15.65
N GLY A 231 -2.21 7.57 -16.92
CA GLY A 231 -2.12 8.89 -17.53
C GLY A 231 -3.03 8.89 -18.75
N ASN A 232 -2.49 9.02 -19.97
CA ASN A 232 -3.28 8.81 -21.19
C ASN A 232 -3.71 7.34 -21.35
N ASP A 233 -2.81 6.42 -21.03
CA ASP A 233 -3.04 4.97 -20.93
C ASP A 233 -2.76 4.50 -19.52
N ALA A 234 -3.09 3.23 -19.25
CA ALA A 234 -2.76 2.57 -17.99
C ALA A 234 -1.81 1.40 -18.25
N ARG A 235 -0.84 1.21 -17.34
CA ARG A 235 0.08 0.07 -17.39
C ARG A 235 0.37 -0.47 -16.00
N PRO A 236 0.60 -1.78 -15.86
CA PRO A 236 1.09 -2.34 -14.62
C PRO A 236 2.56 -1.94 -14.41
N ILE A 237 2.96 -1.84 -13.17
CA ILE A 237 4.36 -1.64 -12.76
C ILE A 237 4.72 -2.62 -11.65
N SER A 238 6.01 -2.91 -11.53
CA SER A 238 6.54 -3.67 -10.41
C SER A 238 6.72 -2.78 -9.18
N ILE A 239 6.82 -3.40 -8.01
CA ILE A 239 7.08 -2.68 -6.76
C ILE A 239 8.44 -1.95 -6.82
N ASP A 240 9.40 -2.51 -7.53
CA ASP A 240 10.75 -1.97 -7.64
C ASP A 240 10.80 -0.73 -8.56
N GLU A 241 9.81 -0.54 -9.44
CA GLU A 241 9.68 0.68 -10.25
C GLU A 241 9.14 1.89 -9.46
N LEU A 242 8.56 1.69 -8.27
CA LEU A 242 7.94 2.78 -7.50
C LEU A 242 8.87 3.96 -7.20
N PRO A 243 10.13 3.77 -6.78
CA PRO A 243 11.04 4.90 -6.54
C PRO A 243 11.28 5.76 -7.78
N TYR A 244 11.26 5.16 -8.97
CA TYR A 244 11.58 5.78 -10.25
C TYR A 244 10.39 6.44 -10.96
N LEU A 245 9.20 6.42 -10.35
CA LEU A 245 8.01 7.03 -10.96
C LEU A 245 8.19 8.52 -11.19
N LYS A 246 8.00 8.93 -12.44
CA LYS A 246 7.96 10.33 -12.86
C LYS A 246 6.57 10.66 -13.39
N VAL A 247 6.15 11.90 -13.17
CA VAL A 247 4.97 12.46 -13.81
C VAL A 247 5.32 12.79 -15.25
N GLY A 248 4.42 12.49 -16.17
CA GLY A 248 4.58 12.82 -17.58
C GLY A 248 3.62 13.90 -18.04
N PRO A 249 3.76 14.36 -19.29
CA PRO A 249 2.84 15.33 -19.90
C PRO A 249 1.52 14.64 -20.30
N TYR A 250 0.95 13.86 -19.37
CA TYR A 250 -0.23 13.05 -19.60
C TYR A 250 -1.49 13.73 -19.09
N HIS A 251 -2.60 13.42 -19.74
CA HIS A 251 -3.94 13.65 -19.22
C HIS A 251 -4.37 12.48 -18.33
N THR A 252 -5.44 12.66 -17.57
CA THR A 252 -5.95 11.67 -16.63
C THR A 252 -7.02 10.80 -17.29
N ASN A 253 -6.68 9.57 -17.69
CA ASN A 253 -7.62 8.57 -18.20
C ASN A 253 -8.00 7.58 -17.11
N THR A 254 -8.90 8.00 -16.24
CA THR A 254 -9.41 7.16 -15.13
C THR A 254 -10.10 5.89 -15.65
N VAL A 255 -10.75 5.97 -16.83
CA VAL A 255 -11.44 4.82 -17.43
C VAL A 255 -10.45 3.72 -17.77
N ALA A 256 -9.35 4.05 -18.47
CA ALA A 256 -8.31 3.06 -18.80
C ALA A 256 -7.69 2.42 -17.54
N GLY A 257 -7.45 3.23 -16.50
CA GLY A 257 -6.98 2.74 -15.21
C GLY A 257 -7.94 1.73 -14.58
N LEU A 258 -9.22 2.05 -14.53
CA LEU A 258 -10.25 1.17 -13.96
C LEU A 258 -10.46 -0.10 -14.78
N GLU A 259 -10.42 -0.03 -16.11
CA GLU A 259 -10.50 -1.20 -16.98
C GLU A 259 -9.37 -2.17 -16.67
N LEU A 260 -8.13 -1.70 -16.66
CA LEU A 260 -6.96 -2.53 -16.36
C LEU A 260 -7.02 -3.11 -14.94
N ALA A 261 -7.41 -2.28 -13.95
CA ALA A 261 -7.53 -2.75 -12.57
C ALA A 261 -8.56 -3.86 -12.41
N MET A 262 -9.74 -3.71 -13.02
CA MET A 262 -10.78 -4.73 -13.00
C MET A 262 -10.35 -6.00 -13.73
N ASP A 263 -9.63 -5.90 -14.83
CA ASP A 263 -9.13 -7.06 -15.58
C ASP A 263 -8.11 -7.86 -14.76
N ILE A 264 -7.21 -7.18 -14.04
CA ILE A 264 -6.28 -7.82 -13.12
C ILE A 264 -7.05 -8.55 -12.00
N LEU A 265 -8.01 -7.89 -11.37
CA LEU A 265 -8.76 -8.45 -10.26
C LEU A 265 -9.70 -9.60 -10.68
N ARG A 266 -10.23 -9.59 -11.89
CA ARG A 266 -11.08 -10.69 -12.41
C ARG A 266 -10.34 -12.01 -12.49
N ARG A 267 -9.03 -12.00 -12.74
CA ARG A 267 -8.20 -13.21 -12.81
C ARG A 267 -8.04 -13.88 -11.44
N ASN A 268 -8.18 -13.13 -10.34
CA ASN A 268 -8.06 -13.62 -8.97
C ASN A 268 -9.43 -14.05 -8.41
N ARG A 269 -9.87 -15.26 -8.73
CA ARG A 269 -11.26 -15.72 -8.41
C ARG A 269 -11.52 -16.01 -6.93
N LYS A 270 -10.50 -16.35 -6.15
CA LYS A 270 -10.61 -16.85 -4.76
C LYS A 270 -10.35 -15.81 -3.68
N SER A 271 -10.19 -14.54 -4.01
CA SER A 271 -9.85 -13.48 -3.06
C SER A 271 -10.92 -12.39 -2.99
N ASN A 272 -11.04 -11.75 -1.86
CA ASN A 272 -11.71 -10.46 -1.76
C ASN A 272 -10.95 -9.45 -2.61
N LYS A 273 -11.66 -8.52 -3.22
CA LYS A 273 -11.10 -7.61 -4.21
C LYS A 273 -11.32 -6.18 -3.78
N GLN A 274 -10.35 -5.31 -4.06
CA GLN A 274 -10.51 -3.87 -3.89
C GLN A 274 -9.59 -3.09 -4.84
N ILE A 275 -9.97 -1.86 -5.11
CA ILE A 275 -9.16 -0.89 -5.83
C ILE A 275 -8.90 0.29 -4.90
N PHE A 276 -7.64 0.68 -4.77
CA PHE A 276 -7.21 1.94 -4.18
C PHE A 276 -6.76 2.86 -5.30
N MET A 277 -7.31 4.05 -5.36
CA MET A 277 -6.99 5.03 -6.39
C MET A 277 -6.46 6.30 -5.75
N ILE A 278 -5.22 6.67 -6.07
CA ILE A 278 -4.58 7.93 -5.66
C ILE A 278 -4.58 8.86 -6.86
N THR A 279 -5.26 9.99 -6.75
CA THR A 279 -5.44 10.94 -7.85
C THR A 279 -5.71 12.35 -7.31
N ASP A 280 -5.54 13.35 -8.14
CA ASP A 280 -6.04 14.70 -7.88
C ASP A 280 -7.53 14.88 -8.22
N GLY A 281 -8.14 13.86 -8.84
CA GLY A 281 -9.58 13.75 -9.05
C GLY A 281 -10.13 14.26 -10.37
N LYS A 282 -9.33 14.79 -11.31
CA LYS A 282 -9.82 15.36 -12.58
C LYS A 282 -9.64 14.40 -13.76
N PRO A 283 -10.67 13.62 -14.16
CA PRO A 283 -10.58 12.86 -15.40
C PRO A 283 -10.65 13.83 -16.59
N SER A 284 -9.71 13.70 -17.51
CA SER A 284 -9.55 14.65 -18.64
C SER A 284 -9.25 13.98 -19.98
N CYS A 285 -9.24 12.64 -20.03
CA CYS A 285 -8.90 11.89 -21.24
C CYS A 285 -9.71 10.61 -21.36
N LEU A 286 -10.04 10.23 -22.60
CA LEU A 286 -10.59 8.92 -22.96
C LEU A 286 -9.87 8.41 -24.20
N LYS A 287 -9.62 7.11 -24.26
CA LYS A 287 -9.17 6.44 -25.48
C LYS A 287 -10.40 6.04 -26.30
N LEU A 288 -10.42 6.45 -27.57
CA LEU A 288 -11.50 6.11 -28.50
C LEU A 288 -11.22 4.77 -29.18
N LYS A 289 -12.24 4.21 -29.83
CA LYS A 289 -12.16 2.89 -30.50
C LYS A 289 -11.16 2.86 -31.66
N ASP A 290 -10.90 3.99 -32.29
CA ASP A 290 -9.91 4.16 -33.35
C ASP A 290 -8.47 4.31 -32.84
N GLY A 291 -8.29 4.25 -31.53
CA GLY A 291 -6.99 4.41 -30.87
C GLY A 291 -6.59 5.86 -30.57
N SER A 292 -7.35 6.85 -31.05
CA SER A 292 -7.13 8.26 -30.75
C SER A 292 -7.56 8.62 -29.33
N TYR A 293 -7.15 9.80 -28.85
CA TYR A 293 -7.50 10.27 -27.51
C TYR A 293 -8.43 11.48 -27.60
N TYR A 294 -9.60 11.35 -26.99
CA TYR A 294 -10.44 12.50 -26.68
C TYR A 294 -9.94 13.14 -25.39
N LYS A 295 -9.58 14.43 -25.46
CA LYS A 295 -8.96 15.16 -24.34
C LYS A 295 -9.73 16.43 -24.07
N ASN A 296 -9.96 16.74 -22.79
CA ASN A 296 -10.53 18.01 -22.34
C ASN A 296 -9.72 18.56 -21.16
N SER A 297 -9.04 19.68 -21.39
CA SER A 297 -8.26 20.37 -20.36
C SER A 297 -9.10 21.36 -19.53
N ASN A 298 -10.29 21.75 -20.02
CA ASN A 298 -11.14 22.76 -19.41
C ASN A 298 -12.28 22.12 -18.60
N GLY A 299 -12.18 22.17 -17.27
CA GLY A 299 -13.24 21.68 -16.38
C GLY A 299 -13.48 20.16 -16.45
N LEU A 300 -14.61 19.73 -15.92
CA LEU A 300 -15.09 18.35 -16.01
C LEU A 300 -15.97 18.19 -17.25
N ASP A 301 -15.58 17.31 -18.15
CA ASP A 301 -16.33 17.01 -19.35
C ASP A 301 -17.43 15.97 -19.06
N PRO A 302 -18.72 16.23 -19.34
CA PRO A 302 -19.80 15.30 -19.06
C PRO A 302 -19.61 13.92 -19.70
N HIS A 303 -19.08 13.86 -20.93
CA HIS A 303 -18.86 12.59 -21.62
C HIS A 303 -17.81 11.74 -20.93
N ILE A 304 -16.71 12.35 -20.45
CA ILE A 304 -15.65 11.67 -19.70
C ILE A 304 -16.19 11.21 -18.33
N VAL A 305 -16.90 12.10 -17.64
CA VAL A 305 -17.51 11.86 -16.33
C VAL A 305 -18.49 10.69 -16.36
N ASP A 306 -19.41 10.68 -17.35
CA ASP A 306 -20.38 9.60 -17.52
C ASP A 306 -19.70 8.24 -17.74
N LYS A 307 -18.59 8.21 -18.50
CA LYS A 307 -17.80 6.99 -18.67
C LYS A 307 -17.17 6.53 -17.35
N CYS A 308 -16.64 7.46 -16.55
CA CYS A 308 -16.11 7.12 -15.22
C CYS A 308 -17.19 6.54 -14.30
N TYR A 309 -18.41 7.12 -14.31
CA TYR A 309 -19.52 6.59 -13.49
C TYR A 309 -19.97 5.21 -13.97
N ASN A 310 -20.00 4.97 -15.27
CA ASN A 310 -20.32 3.64 -15.82
C ASN A 310 -19.29 2.60 -15.37
N MET A 311 -17.99 2.96 -15.33
CA MET A 311 -16.95 2.06 -14.84
C MET A 311 -17.07 1.81 -13.31
N ALA A 312 -17.41 2.85 -12.54
CA ALA A 312 -17.67 2.70 -11.11
C ALA A 312 -18.85 1.74 -10.83
N GLN A 313 -19.94 1.85 -11.61
CA GLN A 313 -21.08 0.95 -11.53
C GLN A 313 -20.72 -0.49 -11.95
N LEU A 314 -19.87 -0.64 -12.98
CA LEU A 314 -19.39 -1.96 -13.41
C LEU A 314 -18.56 -2.62 -12.31
N ALA A 315 -17.62 -1.88 -11.70
CA ALA A 315 -16.82 -2.37 -10.57
C ALA A 315 -17.73 -2.81 -9.40
N ARG A 316 -18.79 -2.04 -9.11
CA ARG A 316 -19.80 -2.43 -8.10
C ARG A 316 -20.51 -3.74 -8.45
N ARG A 317 -20.92 -3.94 -9.71
CA ARG A 317 -21.55 -5.20 -10.15
C ARG A 317 -20.62 -6.40 -10.00
N LEU A 318 -19.31 -6.16 -10.08
CA LEU A 318 -18.26 -7.17 -9.88
C LEU A 318 -17.86 -7.35 -8.41
N ASN A 319 -18.55 -6.69 -7.47
CA ASN A 319 -18.22 -6.65 -6.05
C ASN A 319 -16.78 -6.17 -5.78
N ILE A 320 -16.33 -5.16 -6.52
CA ILE A 320 -15.02 -4.53 -6.37
C ILE A 320 -15.25 -3.12 -5.82
N PRO A 321 -15.11 -2.91 -4.50
CA PRO A 321 -15.15 -1.56 -3.93
C PRO A 321 -13.94 -0.75 -4.39
N ILE A 322 -14.19 0.53 -4.65
CA ILE A 322 -13.15 1.52 -5.00
C ILE A 322 -13.02 2.48 -3.83
N THR A 323 -11.84 2.62 -3.29
CA THR A 323 -11.51 3.68 -2.34
C THR A 323 -10.65 4.71 -3.04
N THR A 324 -11.16 5.94 -3.15
CA THR A 324 -10.46 7.07 -3.78
C THR A 324 -9.79 7.92 -2.73
N PHE A 325 -8.49 8.10 -2.86
CA PHE A 325 -7.68 9.02 -2.06
C PHE A 325 -7.38 10.25 -2.90
N MET A 326 -8.15 11.31 -2.66
CA MET A 326 -8.06 12.55 -3.39
C MET A 326 -7.11 13.51 -2.68
N ILE A 327 -6.06 13.93 -3.39
CA ILE A 327 -5.04 14.83 -2.84
C ILE A 327 -5.38 16.32 -3.08
N ALA A 328 -6.29 16.62 -4.00
CA ALA A 328 -6.71 17.98 -4.31
C ALA A 328 -7.87 18.45 -3.42
N GLN A 329 -7.96 19.79 -3.22
CA GLN A 329 -9.02 20.41 -2.42
C GLN A 329 -10.08 21.18 -3.24
N ASP A 330 -10.06 21.05 -4.56
CA ASP A 330 -10.99 21.73 -5.46
C ASP A 330 -12.45 21.28 -5.21
N PRO A 331 -13.40 22.19 -4.95
CA PRO A 331 -14.80 21.85 -4.68
C PRO A 331 -15.50 21.11 -5.84
N TYR A 332 -15.18 21.47 -7.09
CA TYR A 332 -15.78 20.80 -8.27
C TYR A 332 -15.32 19.35 -8.38
N LEU A 333 -14.04 19.10 -8.13
CA LEU A 333 -13.48 17.75 -8.12
C LEU A 333 -14.02 16.93 -6.95
N LYS A 334 -14.22 17.55 -5.78
CA LYS A 334 -14.88 16.89 -4.64
C LYS A 334 -16.28 16.38 -5.00
N LYS A 335 -17.07 17.19 -5.71
CA LYS A 335 -18.41 16.78 -6.16
C LYS A 335 -18.34 15.56 -7.09
N PHE A 336 -17.45 15.60 -8.09
CA PHE A 336 -17.22 14.46 -8.99
C PHE A 336 -16.85 13.19 -8.21
N VAL A 337 -15.87 13.27 -7.31
CA VAL A 337 -15.42 12.12 -6.52
C VAL A 337 -16.55 11.61 -5.61
N GLN A 338 -17.39 12.46 -5.04
CA GLN A 338 -18.55 12.05 -4.26
C GLN A 338 -19.56 11.24 -5.10
N GLU A 339 -19.91 11.75 -6.29
CA GLU A 339 -20.84 11.07 -7.20
C GLU A 339 -20.27 9.73 -7.70
N PHE A 340 -18.98 9.72 -8.06
CA PHE A 340 -18.24 8.51 -8.43
C PHE A 340 -18.26 7.46 -7.30
N THR A 341 -18.01 7.90 -6.06
CA THR A 341 -18.03 7.05 -4.87
C THR A 341 -19.43 6.48 -4.60
N MET A 342 -20.49 7.30 -4.75
CA MET A 342 -21.86 6.83 -4.63
C MET A 342 -22.21 5.80 -5.71
N ALA A 343 -21.77 5.99 -6.95
CA ALA A 343 -22.00 5.05 -8.05
C ALA A 343 -21.40 3.67 -7.77
N ASN A 344 -20.22 3.62 -7.17
CA ASN A 344 -19.54 2.37 -6.79
C ASN A 344 -19.99 1.82 -5.43
N ARG A 345 -20.57 2.62 -4.53
CA ARG A 345 -20.75 2.37 -3.08
C ARG A 345 -19.41 2.15 -2.37
N GLY A 346 -18.36 2.79 -2.85
CA GLY A 346 -17.03 2.76 -2.29
C GLY A 346 -16.82 3.80 -1.19
N LYS A 347 -15.59 4.29 -1.09
CA LYS A 347 -15.19 5.34 -0.14
C LYS A 347 -14.38 6.42 -0.83
N ALA A 348 -14.43 7.63 -0.30
CA ALA A 348 -13.54 8.72 -0.70
C ALA A 348 -12.93 9.37 0.53
N PHE A 349 -11.64 9.54 0.49
CA PHE A 349 -10.87 10.28 1.49
C PHE A 349 -10.29 11.53 0.84
N TYR A 350 -10.55 12.67 1.45
CA TYR A 350 -10.03 13.96 1.03
C TYR A 350 -8.91 14.32 1.98
N THR A 351 -7.69 14.20 1.53
CA THR A 351 -6.53 14.40 2.38
C THR A 351 -5.56 15.38 1.74
N GLY A 352 -4.88 16.15 2.60
CA GLY A 352 -3.66 16.82 2.16
C GLY A 352 -2.51 15.81 2.06
N LEU A 353 -1.34 16.31 1.72
CA LEU A 353 -0.12 15.50 1.60
C LEU A 353 0.25 14.77 2.92
N LYS A 354 -0.17 15.33 4.06
CA LYS A 354 -0.02 14.72 5.40
C LYS A 354 -1.28 13.93 5.74
N GLY A 355 -1.13 12.65 6.12
CA GLY A 355 -2.25 11.78 6.53
C GLY A 355 -2.73 10.79 5.48
N LEU A 356 -2.32 10.92 4.20
CA LEU A 356 -2.68 10.00 3.14
C LEU A 356 -2.36 8.53 3.50
N GLY A 357 -1.17 8.30 4.03
CA GLY A 357 -0.72 6.96 4.41
C GLY A 357 -1.61 6.33 5.48
N GLU A 358 -1.88 7.06 6.57
CA GLU A 358 -2.69 6.56 7.69
C GLU A 358 -4.08 6.12 7.21
N MET A 359 -4.73 6.94 6.38
CA MET A 359 -6.06 6.64 5.82
C MET A 359 -6.06 5.40 4.93
N ILE A 360 -5.06 5.23 4.06
CA ILE A 360 -4.95 4.06 3.18
C ILE A 360 -4.81 2.77 3.99
N PHE A 361 -4.03 2.81 5.05
CA PHE A 361 -3.78 1.63 5.86
C PHE A 361 -4.97 1.27 6.74
N GLU A 362 -5.60 2.25 7.36
CA GLU A 362 -6.83 2.04 8.12
C GLU A 362 -7.93 1.43 7.24
N ASP A 363 -8.07 1.94 6.02
CA ASP A 363 -9.03 1.40 5.07
C ASP A 363 -8.67 -0.01 4.60
N TYR A 364 -7.38 -0.28 4.33
CA TYR A 364 -6.90 -1.61 3.98
C TYR A 364 -7.22 -2.63 5.08
N GLU A 365 -6.86 -2.34 6.33
CA GLU A 365 -7.14 -3.24 7.46
C GLU A 365 -8.65 -3.42 7.68
N THR A 366 -9.43 -2.34 7.55
CA THR A 366 -10.88 -2.38 7.71
C THR A 366 -11.54 -3.24 6.64
N ASN A 367 -11.16 -3.08 5.38
CA ASN A 367 -11.72 -3.85 4.26
C ASN A 367 -11.30 -5.32 4.33
N ARG A 368 -10.09 -5.60 4.80
CA ARG A 368 -9.61 -6.96 5.01
C ARG A 368 -10.41 -7.71 6.10
N LYS A 369 -10.87 -6.99 7.12
CA LYS A 369 -11.71 -7.54 8.20
C LYS A 369 -13.17 -7.74 7.80
N LYS A 370 -13.64 -7.04 6.78
CA LYS A 370 -15.00 -7.18 6.27
C LYS A 370 -15.10 -8.39 5.34
N ARG A 371 -16.16 -9.18 5.51
CA ARG A 371 -16.56 -10.16 4.53
C ARG A 371 -17.28 -9.40 3.40
N ILE A 372 -16.70 -9.38 2.21
CA ILE A 372 -17.40 -8.87 1.02
C ILE A 372 -18.16 -10.02 0.40
#